data_75c10af786aff96a5a93177a1857d2e1
#
_entry.id   75c10af786aff96a5a93177a1857d2e1
#
_cell.length_a   1.000
_cell.length_b   1.000
_cell.length_c   1.000
_cell.angle_alpha   90.00
_cell.angle_beta   90.00
_cell.angle_gamma   90.00
#
_symmetry.space_group_name_H-M   'P 1'
#
loop_
_entity.id
_entity.type
_entity.pdbx_description
1 polymer ?
#
loop_
_entity_poly.entity_id
_entity_poly.type
_entity_poly.pdbx_seq_one_letter_code
_entity_poly.pdbx_strand_id
1 'polypeptide(L)'
;ELENKHWVAEPTFKSGSEAEIAPINKPHDLTAEVGTRRDTLDFEVEEAITRAQAIQPGWDRLGGEKRAVLLEAAADLFEEHTDDFLSLCQREAGKTLMDAVLELREAVDFLRFYANEARRQFTRPIILPGPTGEENRLSLHGRGVFSCISPWNFPLAIFIGTPAAALAAGNTVVAKPAEQTPLIAALAVRLCHEAGIPEEAFQLLPGAGEVGEMITSDPRIAGVAFTGSTQTAQAINRSLASRDGPIATLIAETGGQNAMIVDSTALPEQVVRDVMRSAFASAGQ
;
A
#
# COMPACT_ATOMS: atom_id res chain seq x y z
N GLU A 1 0.30 -27.26 -8.70
CA GLU A 1 0.24 -27.09 -7.21
C GLU A 1 -0.36 -25.73 -6.85
N LEU A 2 0.02 -24.62 -7.51
CA LEU A 2 -0.51 -23.27 -7.22
C LEU A 2 -2.00 -23.10 -7.54
N GLU A 3 -2.55 -23.82 -8.51
CA GLU A 3 -3.98 -23.77 -8.85
C GLU A 3 -4.91 -24.23 -7.72
N ASN A 4 -4.42 -25.07 -6.83
CA ASN A 4 -5.18 -25.63 -5.71
C ASN A 4 -4.85 -24.97 -4.37
N LYS A 5 -3.98 -23.95 -4.36
CA LYS A 5 -3.65 -23.20 -3.14
C LYS A 5 -4.80 -22.31 -2.76
N HIS A 6 -5.33 -22.48 -1.55
CA HIS A 6 -6.36 -21.64 -0.98
C HIS A 6 -5.69 -20.56 -0.14
N TRP A 7 -6.11 -19.31 -0.34
CA TRP A 7 -5.54 -18.16 0.31
C TRP A 7 -6.52 -17.55 1.30
N VAL A 8 -5.98 -16.88 2.32
CA VAL A 8 -6.79 -16.25 3.36
C VAL A 8 -6.28 -14.84 3.61
N ALA A 9 -7.19 -13.88 3.63
CA ALA A 9 -6.93 -12.51 4.06
C ALA A 9 -7.69 -12.23 5.36
N GLU A 10 -6.96 -11.95 6.42
CA GLU A 10 -7.49 -11.64 7.74
C GLU A 10 -6.79 -10.42 8.32
N PRO A 11 -7.40 -9.70 9.30
CA PRO A 11 -6.68 -8.67 10.06
C PRO A 11 -5.40 -9.22 10.67
N THR A 12 -4.33 -8.42 10.69
CA THR A 12 -3.05 -8.81 11.31
C THR A 12 -3.25 -9.24 12.76
N PHE A 13 -4.05 -8.50 13.51
CA PHE A 13 -4.50 -8.87 14.85
C PHE A 13 -5.99 -9.11 14.81
N LYS A 14 -6.39 -10.36 14.82
CA LYS A 14 -7.80 -10.76 14.85
C LYS A 14 -8.21 -11.19 16.24
N SER A 15 -9.41 -10.83 16.61
CA SER A 15 -10.07 -11.35 17.80
C SER A 15 -10.58 -12.77 17.57
N GLY A 16 -10.96 -13.44 18.66
CA GLY A 16 -11.71 -14.70 18.57
C GLY A 16 -13.19 -14.54 18.23
N SER A 17 -13.65 -13.29 17.95
CA SER A 17 -15.04 -13.01 17.65
C SER A 17 -15.40 -13.42 16.23
N GLU A 18 -16.66 -13.83 16.03
CA GLU A 18 -17.20 -14.10 14.70
C GLU A 18 -17.24 -12.82 13.86
N ALA A 19 -16.77 -12.92 12.64
CA ALA A 19 -16.82 -11.87 11.64
C ALA A 19 -17.30 -12.45 10.31
N GLU A 20 -17.75 -11.60 9.42
CA GLU A 20 -18.14 -12.01 8.08
C GLU A 20 -16.94 -12.59 7.33
N ILE A 21 -17.13 -13.76 6.74
CA ILE A 21 -16.16 -14.41 5.85
C ILE A 21 -16.77 -14.44 4.46
N ALA A 22 -16.14 -13.73 3.53
CA ALA A 22 -16.56 -13.69 2.15
C ALA A 22 -15.61 -14.47 1.24
N PRO A 23 -16.11 -15.24 0.26
CA PRO A 23 -15.26 -15.87 -0.73
C PRO A 23 -14.67 -14.83 -1.68
N ILE A 24 -13.42 -15.05 -2.09
CA ILE A 24 -12.77 -14.31 -3.17
C ILE A 24 -12.70 -15.22 -4.38
N ASN A 25 -13.40 -14.84 -5.43
CA ASN A 25 -13.55 -15.64 -6.63
C ASN A 25 -12.74 -15.04 -7.79
N LYS A 26 -12.43 -15.88 -8.79
CA LYS A 26 -11.79 -15.40 -10.02
C LYS A 26 -12.72 -14.44 -10.75
N PRO A 27 -12.26 -13.26 -11.21
CA PRO A 27 -13.14 -12.28 -11.86
C PRO A 27 -13.79 -12.77 -13.18
N HIS A 28 -13.19 -13.75 -13.85
CA HIS A 28 -13.72 -14.36 -15.08
C HIS A 28 -14.54 -15.63 -14.83
N ASP A 29 -14.52 -16.19 -13.62
CA ASP A 29 -15.30 -17.37 -13.23
C ASP A 29 -15.69 -17.25 -11.76
N LEU A 30 -16.84 -16.66 -11.51
CA LEU A 30 -17.35 -16.40 -10.15
C LEU A 30 -17.73 -17.68 -9.37
N THR A 31 -17.62 -18.85 -9.97
CA THR A 31 -17.78 -20.15 -9.30
C THR A 31 -16.47 -20.74 -8.80
N ALA A 32 -15.35 -20.21 -9.25
CA ALA A 32 -14.00 -20.67 -8.92
C ALA A 32 -13.39 -19.81 -7.79
N GLU A 33 -13.42 -20.34 -6.59
CA GLU A 33 -12.86 -19.70 -5.41
C GLU A 33 -11.33 -19.69 -5.45
N VAL A 34 -10.72 -18.58 -5.07
CA VAL A 34 -9.27 -18.37 -4.88
C VAL A 34 -8.90 -18.47 -3.42
N GLY A 35 -9.77 -17.98 -2.57
CA GLY A 35 -9.57 -17.94 -1.13
C GLY A 35 -10.71 -17.19 -0.41
N THR A 36 -10.47 -16.84 0.84
CA THR A 36 -11.47 -16.17 1.69
C THR A 36 -10.92 -14.89 2.30
N ARG A 37 -11.82 -13.92 2.51
CA ARG A 37 -11.57 -12.70 3.27
C ARG A 37 -12.41 -12.71 4.53
N ARG A 38 -11.79 -12.42 5.67
CA ARG A 38 -12.47 -12.09 6.92
C ARG A 38 -12.42 -10.58 7.11
N ASP A 39 -13.56 -9.95 7.25
CA ASP A 39 -13.63 -8.50 7.44
C ASP A 39 -13.22 -8.10 8.87
N THR A 40 -12.59 -6.93 8.95
CA THR A 40 -12.13 -6.35 10.20
C THR A 40 -13.30 -5.76 10.98
N LEU A 41 -13.45 -6.12 12.25
CA LEU A 41 -14.49 -5.59 13.13
C LEU A 41 -14.10 -4.20 13.68
N ASP A 42 -15.09 -3.41 14.08
CA ASP A 42 -14.90 -2.04 14.56
C ASP A 42 -13.85 -1.94 15.68
N PHE A 43 -13.97 -2.80 16.68
CA PHE A 43 -13.03 -2.81 17.79
C PHE A 43 -11.63 -3.33 17.41
N GLU A 44 -11.50 -4.13 16.33
CA GLU A 44 -10.20 -4.54 15.77
C GLU A 44 -9.53 -3.39 15.04
N VAL A 45 -10.28 -2.51 14.38
CA VAL A 45 -9.75 -1.24 13.82
C VAL A 45 -9.20 -0.36 14.94
N GLU A 46 -9.96 -0.19 16.02
CA GLU A 46 -9.57 0.58 17.21
C GLU A 46 -8.26 0.04 17.84
N GLU A 47 -8.19 -1.28 18.02
CA GLU A 47 -7.02 -1.97 18.57
C GLU A 47 -5.80 -1.85 17.64
N ALA A 48 -6.00 -2.00 16.32
CA ALA A 48 -4.93 -1.86 15.35
C ALA A 48 -4.30 -0.46 15.38
N ILE A 49 -5.11 0.59 15.44
CA ILE A 49 -4.63 1.97 15.53
C ILE A 49 -3.89 2.19 16.86
N THR A 50 -4.42 1.64 17.97
CA THR A 50 -3.78 1.72 19.30
C THR A 50 -2.40 1.07 19.29
N ARG A 51 -2.25 -0.13 18.73
CA ARG A 51 -0.96 -0.83 18.60
C ARG A 51 0.01 -0.08 17.70
N ALA A 52 -0.46 0.39 16.54
CA ALA A 52 0.34 1.19 15.62
C ALA A 52 0.87 2.47 16.28
N GLN A 53 0.03 3.16 17.04
CA GLN A 53 0.42 4.37 17.77
C GLN A 53 1.44 4.08 18.86
N ALA A 54 1.27 2.98 19.59
CA ALA A 54 2.16 2.61 20.68
C ALA A 54 3.60 2.28 20.22
N ILE A 55 3.75 1.57 19.09
CA ILE A 55 5.06 1.18 18.59
C ILE A 55 5.74 2.28 17.77
N GLN A 56 4.99 3.24 17.21
CA GLN A 56 5.51 4.24 16.26
C GLN A 56 6.76 4.99 16.76
N PRO A 57 6.84 5.46 18.00
CA PRO A 57 8.05 6.14 18.48
C PRO A 57 9.30 5.23 18.48
N GLY A 58 9.11 3.93 18.73
CA GLY A 58 10.18 2.93 18.66
C GLY A 58 10.64 2.69 17.21
N TRP A 59 9.69 2.57 16.31
CA TRP A 59 9.94 2.41 14.88
C TRP A 59 10.67 3.62 14.28
N ASP A 60 10.27 4.84 14.62
CA ASP A 60 10.96 6.06 14.16
C ASP A 60 12.41 6.11 14.67
N ARG A 61 12.63 5.85 15.98
CA ARG A 61 13.97 5.80 16.59
C ARG A 61 14.90 4.70 16.04
N LEU A 62 14.34 3.68 15.36
CA LEU A 62 15.15 2.66 14.68
C LEU A 62 16.12 3.27 13.66
N GLY A 63 15.73 4.38 13.05
CA GLY A 63 16.54 5.15 12.10
C GLY A 63 16.42 4.63 10.66
N GLY A 64 16.75 5.51 9.71
CA GLY A 64 16.58 5.24 8.27
C GLY A 64 17.34 4.02 7.77
N GLU A 65 18.57 3.79 8.25
CA GLU A 65 19.38 2.65 7.82
C GLU A 65 18.75 1.30 8.17
N LYS A 66 18.30 1.13 9.41
CA LYS A 66 17.73 -0.16 9.83
C LYS A 66 16.38 -0.43 9.16
N ARG A 67 15.54 0.62 8.98
CA ARG A 67 14.30 0.48 8.23
C ARG A 67 14.55 0.11 6.77
N ALA A 68 15.59 0.69 6.15
CA ALA A 68 15.99 0.35 4.78
C ALA A 68 16.36 -1.14 4.64
N VAL A 69 17.14 -1.68 5.56
CA VAL A 69 17.51 -3.12 5.55
C VAL A 69 16.27 -4.02 5.59
N LEU A 70 15.27 -3.68 6.40
CA LEU A 70 14.03 -4.46 6.49
C LEU A 70 13.19 -4.38 5.20
N LEU A 71 13.13 -3.21 4.56
CA LEU A 71 12.44 -3.05 3.29
C LEU A 71 13.14 -3.81 2.14
N GLU A 72 14.48 -3.83 2.12
CA GLU A 72 15.24 -4.62 1.15
C GLU A 72 15.05 -6.13 1.38
N ALA A 73 15.06 -6.60 2.62
CA ALA A 73 14.75 -7.99 2.93
C ALA A 73 13.33 -8.39 2.49
N ALA A 74 12.35 -7.49 2.64
CA ALA A 74 11.01 -7.72 2.11
C ALA A 74 11.00 -7.80 0.57
N ALA A 75 11.79 -6.96 -0.11
CA ALA A 75 11.94 -7.02 -1.57
C ALA A 75 12.52 -8.35 -2.05
N ASP A 76 13.53 -8.86 -1.34
CA ASP A 76 14.16 -10.14 -1.66
C ASP A 76 13.15 -11.31 -1.46
N LEU A 77 12.37 -11.30 -0.37
CA LEU A 77 11.29 -12.28 -0.17
C LEU A 77 10.20 -12.18 -1.24
N PHE A 78 9.88 -10.99 -1.74
CA PHE A 78 8.92 -10.85 -2.85
C PHE A 78 9.44 -11.51 -4.12
N GLU A 79 10.73 -11.39 -4.43
CA GLU A 79 11.35 -12.08 -5.58
C GLU A 79 11.38 -13.61 -5.36
N GLU A 80 11.66 -14.08 -4.16
CA GLU A 80 11.62 -15.51 -3.81
C GLU A 80 10.22 -16.11 -3.95
N HIS A 81 9.16 -15.34 -3.66
CA HIS A 81 7.76 -15.74 -3.79
C HIS A 81 7.11 -15.34 -5.11
N THR A 82 7.89 -15.16 -6.19
CA THR A 82 7.42 -14.75 -7.51
C THR A 82 6.21 -15.55 -7.98
N ASP A 83 6.26 -16.88 -7.89
CA ASP A 83 5.20 -17.76 -8.39
C ASP A 83 3.87 -17.53 -7.66
N ASP A 84 3.91 -17.32 -6.35
CA ASP A 84 2.74 -17.04 -5.53
C ASP A 84 2.10 -15.69 -5.95
N PHE A 85 2.89 -14.63 -6.11
CA PHE A 85 2.41 -13.35 -6.55
C PHE A 85 1.85 -13.37 -7.97
N LEU A 86 2.52 -14.02 -8.92
CA LEU A 86 2.02 -14.16 -10.28
C LEU A 86 0.70 -14.92 -10.32
N SER A 87 0.58 -15.99 -9.53
CA SER A 87 -0.66 -16.76 -9.39
C SER A 87 -1.80 -15.92 -8.84
N LEU A 88 -1.56 -15.12 -7.78
CA LEU A 88 -2.57 -14.23 -7.21
C LEU A 88 -2.95 -13.10 -8.16
N CYS A 89 -2.00 -12.44 -8.81
CA CYS A 89 -2.30 -11.42 -9.82
C CYS A 89 -3.24 -11.93 -10.91
N GLN A 90 -3.03 -13.19 -11.37
CA GLN A 90 -3.88 -13.78 -12.41
C GLN A 90 -5.23 -14.25 -11.87
N ARG A 91 -5.25 -14.93 -10.71
CA ARG A 91 -6.45 -15.57 -10.19
C ARG A 91 -7.38 -14.61 -9.47
N GLU A 92 -6.84 -13.71 -8.65
CA GLU A 92 -7.61 -12.75 -7.85
C GLU A 92 -7.91 -11.46 -8.63
N ALA A 93 -6.91 -10.91 -9.34
CA ALA A 93 -7.05 -9.64 -10.06
C ALA A 93 -7.32 -9.78 -11.57
N GLY A 94 -7.29 -11.00 -12.13
CA GLY A 94 -7.56 -11.24 -13.55
C GLY A 94 -6.51 -10.67 -14.49
N LYS A 95 -5.29 -10.44 -14.02
CA LYS A 95 -4.20 -9.87 -14.83
C LYS A 95 -3.64 -10.88 -15.82
N THR A 96 -3.10 -10.38 -16.94
CA THR A 96 -2.27 -11.21 -17.82
C THR A 96 -0.95 -11.55 -17.13
N LEU A 97 -0.27 -12.60 -17.59
CA LEU A 97 1.03 -12.97 -17.04
C LEU A 97 2.04 -11.81 -17.16
N MET A 98 2.03 -11.09 -18.28
CA MET A 98 2.94 -9.96 -18.50
C MET A 98 2.65 -8.83 -17.51
N ASP A 99 1.37 -8.48 -17.31
CA ASP A 99 0.97 -7.45 -16.35
C ASP A 99 1.32 -7.87 -14.92
N ALA A 100 1.17 -9.15 -14.57
CA ALA A 100 1.56 -9.69 -13.26
C ALA A 100 3.07 -9.58 -13.01
N VAL A 101 3.90 -9.88 -14.02
CA VAL A 101 5.36 -9.71 -13.92
C VAL A 101 5.74 -8.25 -13.73
N LEU A 102 5.11 -7.33 -14.48
CA LEU A 102 5.37 -5.89 -14.35
C LEU A 102 4.95 -5.38 -12.97
N GLU A 103 3.84 -5.85 -12.45
CA GLU A 103 3.33 -5.48 -11.13
C GLU A 103 4.28 -5.93 -10.00
N LEU A 104 4.75 -7.16 -10.04
CA LEU A 104 5.72 -7.66 -9.06
C LEU A 104 7.02 -6.86 -9.11
N ARG A 105 7.53 -6.57 -10.32
CA ARG A 105 8.74 -5.76 -10.48
C ARG A 105 8.57 -4.37 -9.89
N GLU A 106 7.45 -3.72 -10.16
CA GLU A 106 7.14 -2.39 -9.61
C GLU A 106 7.07 -2.43 -8.08
N ALA A 107 6.44 -3.46 -7.50
CA ALA A 107 6.38 -3.65 -6.05
C ALA A 107 7.76 -3.78 -5.41
N VAL A 108 8.65 -4.58 -6.00
CA VAL A 108 10.04 -4.75 -5.57
C VAL A 108 10.83 -3.44 -5.73
N ASP A 109 10.63 -2.74 -6.85
CA ASP A 109 11.28 -1.45 -7.10
C ASP A 109 10.84 -0.39 -6.07
N PHE A 110 9.56 -0.34 -5.66
CA PHE A 110 9.11 0.55 -4.59
C PHE A 110 9.79 0.25 -3.26
N LEU A 111 9.88 -1.01 -2.86
CA LEU A 111 10.55 -1.39 -1.61
C LEU A 111 12.02 -0.93 -1.60
N ARG A 112 12.75 -1.20 -2.68
CA ARG A 112 14.16 -0.80 -2.84
C ARG A 112 14.34 0.72 -2.98
N PHE A 113 13.44 1.39 -3.69
CA PHE A 113 13.46 2.84 -3.84
C PHE A 113 13.30 3.54 -2.49
N TYR A 114 12.27 3.16 -1.72
CA TYR A 114 12.02 3.76 -0.41
C TYR A 114 13.04 3.35 0.65
N ALA A 115 13.66 2.19 0.53
CA ALA A 115 14.85 1.84 1.34
C ALA A 115 16.00 2.81 1.10
N ASN A 116 16.28 3.14 -0.16
CA ASN A 116 17.27 4.15 -0.52
C ASN A 116 16.92 5.55 0.03
N GLU A 117 15.65 5.95 -0.10
CA GLU A 117 15.18 7.23 0.43
C GLU A 117 15.24 7.28 1.96
N ALA A 118 14.99 6.18 2.66
CA ALA A 118 15.17 6.08 4.11
C ALA A 118 16.62 6.36 4.52
N ARG A 119 17.59 5.76 3.80
CA ARG A 119 19.01 6.02 4.03
C ARG A 119 19.38 7.47 3.77
N ARG A 120 18.91 8.01 2.65
CA ARG A 120 19.26 9.36 2.21
C ARG A 120 18.71 10.44 3.14
N GLN A 121 17.47 10.29 3.61
CA GLN A 121 16.74 11.37 4.28
C GLN A 121 16.65 11.20 5.80
N PHE A 122 16.66 9.97 6.33
CA PHE A 122 16.34 9.69 7.73
C PHE A 122 17.49 9.08 8.53
N THR A 123 18.71 9.02 7.97
CA THR A 123 19.87 8.46 8.67
C THR A 123 20.66 9.53 9.41
N ARG A 124 20.83 10.71 8.82
CA ARG A 124 21.63 11.81 9.38
C ARG A 124 20.93 13.14 9.23
N PRO A 125 21.09 14.05 10.18
CA PRO A 125 20.63 15.43 10.03
C PRO A 125 21.29 16.12 8.84
N ILE A 126 20.55 16.97 8.17
CA ILE A 126 21.06 17.91 7.17
C ILE A 126 21.62 19.13 7.93
N ILE A 127 22.87 19.46 7.69
CA ILE A 127 23.50 20.66 8.26
C ILE A 127 23.11 21.85 7.39
N LEU A 128 22.47 22.81 8.00
CA LEU A 128 22.03 24.05 7.36
C LEU A 128 23.02 25.19 7.64
N PRO A 129 23.07 26.25 6.79
CA PRO A 129 23.90 27.41 7.04
C PRO A 129 23.61 28.07 8.39
N GLY A 130 24.66 28.46 9.10
CA GLY A 130 24.60 29.25 10.35
C GLY A 130 25.27 30.58 10.15
N PRO A 131 24.55 31.67 9.78
CA PRO A 131 25.11 32.95 9.40
C PRO A 131 25.87 33.69 10.53
N THR A 132 25.60 33.33 11.80
CA THR A 132 26.24 33.92 12.99
C THR A 132 27.13 32.92 13.74
N GLY A 133 27.45 31.75 13.13
CA GLY A 133 28.35 30.73 13.68
C GLY A 133 27.66 29.65 14.49
N GLU A 134 26.32 29.63 14.55
CA GLU A 134 25.52 28.54 15.11
C GLU A 134 25.51 27.32 14.19
N GLU A 135 25.34 26.14 14.79
CA GLU A 135 25.17 24.88 14.07
C GLU A 135 23.66 24.56 13.96
N ASN A 136 23.13 24.64 12.74
CA ASN A 136 21.74 24.32 12.46
C ASN A 136 21.61 22.91 11.89
N ARG A 137 20.78 22.08 12.51
CA ARG A 137 20.53 20.69 12.10
C ARG A 137 19.05 20.48 11.81
N LEU A 138 18.72 19.99 10.61
CA LEU A 138 17.39 19.54 10.23
C LEU A 138 17.33 18.01 10.25
N SER A 139 16.49 17.45 11.10
CA SER A 139 16.19 16.01 11.15
C SER A 139 14.74 15.77 10.72
N LEU A 140 14.52 14.69 9.96
CA LEU A 140 13.18 14.25 9.58
C LEU A 140 12.77 13.07 10.47
N HIS A 141 11.49 13.04 10.83
CA HIS A 141 10.89 12.04 11.71
C HIS A 141 9.53 11.60 11.20
N GLY A 142 9.11 10.38 11.58
CA GLY A 142 7.76 9.91 11.35
C GLY A 142 6.72 10.76 12.07
N ARG A 143 5.58 11.01 11.41
CA ARG A 143 4.48 11.84 11.94
C ARG A 143 3.54 11.08 12.87
N GLY A 144 3.47 9.76 12.74
CA GLY A 144 2.53 8.93 13.49
C GLY A 144 2.02 7.74 12.68
N VAL A 145 0.73 7.42 12.86
CA VAL A 145 0.06 6.34 12.15
C VAL A 145 -0.46 6.84 10.80
N PHE A 146 -0.13 6.14 9.72
CA PHE A 146 -0.68 6.38 8.38
C PHE A 146 -1.70 5.32 8.01
N SER A 147 -2.82 5.76 7.45
CA SER A 147 -3.75 4.90 6.74
C SER A 147 -3.33 4.80 5.27
N CYS A 148 -3.09 3.59 4.77
CA CYS A 148 -2.80 3.33 3.37
C CYS A 148 -3.97 2.54 2.75
N ILE A 149 -4.66 3.16 1.79
CA ILE A 149 -5.86 2.59 1.15
C ILE A 149 -5.58 2.46 -0.34
N SER A 150 -5.64 1.24 -0.86
CA SER A 150 -5.26 0.90 -2.24
C SER A 150 -6.43 0.42 -3.09
N PRO A 151 -6.34 0.57 -4.43
CA PRO A 151 -7.33 0.10 -5.37
C PRO A 151 -7.14 -1.39 -5.71
N TRP A 152 -8.10 -1.94 -6.46
CA TRP A 152 -8.10 -3.33 -6.93
C TRP A 152 -7.25 -3.57 -8.20
N ASN A 153 -7.02 -2.53 -9.02
CA ASN A 153 -6.42 -2.68 -10.35
C ASN A 153 -4.90 -2.84 -10.36
N PHE A 154 -4.22 -2.35 -9.33
CA PHE A 154 -2.80 -2.62 -9.02
C PHE A 154 -2.68 -3.10 -7.58
N PRO A 155 -3.14 -4.34 -7.31
CA PRO A 155 -3.37 -4.82 -5.94
C PRO A 155 -2.09 -5.13 -5.17
N LEU A 156 -0.95 -5.23 -5.83
CA LEU A 156 0.36 -5.43 -5.22
C LEU A 156 1.20 -4.16 -5.23
N ALA A 157 1.47 -3.58 -6.41
CA ALA A 157 2.42 -2.47 -6.53
C ALA A 157 1.92 -1.22 -5.80
N ILE A 158 0.68 -0.77 -6.04
CA ILE A 158 0.13 0.39 -5.34
C ILE A 158 -0.12 0.05 -3.87
N PHE A 159 -0.55 -1.18 -3.56
CA PHE A 159 -0.74 -1.60 -2.17
C PHE A 159 0.54 -1.50 -1.36
N ILE A 160 1.69 -1.98 -1.86
CA ILE A 160 2.94 -1.95 -1.09
C ILE A 160 3.68 -0.60 -1.19
N GLY A 161 3.52 0.13 -2.29
CA GLY A 161 4.24 1.37 -2.53
C GLY A 161 3.95 2.45 -1.48
N THR A 162 2.69 2.63 -1.09
CA THR A 162 2.31 3.61 -0.06
C THR A 162 2.72 3.21 1.35
N PRO A 163 2.55 1.96 1.84
CA PRO A 163 3.15 1.50 3.09
C PRO A 163 4.67 1.58 3.12
N ALA A 164 5.36 1.18 2.05
CA ALA A 164 6.81 1.24 2.00
C ALA A 164 7.32 2.68 2.21
N ALA A 165 6.69 3.66 1.56
CA ALA A 165 6.98 5.08 1.76
C ALA A 165 6.76 5.55 3.20
N ALA A 166 5.61 5.19 3.78
CA ALA A 166 5.26 5.56 5.14
C ALA A 166 6.20 4.92 6.17
N LEU A 167 6.48 3.61 6.03
CA LEU A 167 7.40 2.86 6.90
C LEU A 167 8.83 3.39 6.79
N ALA A 168 9.32 3.67 5.57
CA ALA A 168 10.63 4.28 5.32
C ALA A 168 10.81 5.61 6.06
N ALA A 169 9.75 6.43 6.09
CA ALA A 169 9.74 7.72 6.77
C ALA A 169 9.60 7.64 8.29
N GLY A 170 9.46 6.45 8.89
CA GLY A 170 9.34 6.25 10.34
C GLY A 170 7.91 6.28 10.87
N ASN A 171 6.92 6.26 9.98
CA ASN A 171 5.52 6.09 10.34
C ASN A 171 5.16 4.62 10.52
N THR A 172 4.10 4.34 11.27
CA THR A 172 3.45 3.03 11.27
C THR A 172 2.24 3.06 10.33
N VAL A 173 1.79 1.89 9.90
CA VAL A 173 0.79 1.76 8.84
C VAL A 173 -0.36 0.85 9.25
N VAL A 174 -1.58 1.31 9.04
CA VAL A 174 -2.77 0.50 8.95
C VAL A 174 -3.24 0.49 7.49
N ALA A 175 -3.16 -0.67 6.84
CA ALA A 175 -3.37 -0.81 5.40
C ALA A 175 -4.69 -1.51 5.11
N LYS A 176 -5.53 -0.87 4.27
CA LYS A 176 -6.78 -1.41 3.78
C LYS A 176 -6.69 -1.66 2.27
N PRO A 177 -6.55 -2.90 1.82
CA PRO A 177 -6.67 -3.24 0.40
C PRO A 177 -8.10 -3.06 -0.09
N ALA A 178 -8.29 -3.04 -1.41
CA ALA A 178 -9.61 -3.16 -1.98
C ALA A 178 -10.24 -4.52 -1.61
N GLU A 179 -11.54 -4.52 -1.37
CA GLU A 179 -12.29 -5.73 -0.97
C GLU A 179 -12.29 -6.82 -2.04
N GLN A 180 -11.98 -6.49 -3.29
CA GLN A 180 -11.89 -7.42 -4.41
C GLN A 180 -10.55 -8.17 -4.45
N THR A 181 -9.47 -7.60 -3.88
CA THR A 181 -8.11 -8.11 -4.02
C THR A 181 -7.32 -8.10 -2.70
N PRO A 182 -7.87 -8.70 -1.62
CA PRO A 182 -7.23 -8.70 -0.32
C PRO A 182 -6.17 -9.81 -0.14
N LEU A 183 -6.21 -10.88 -0.95
CA LEU A 183 -5.36 -12.06 -0.75
C LEU A 183 -3.90 -11.77 -1.08
N ILE A 184 -3.66 -11.07 -2.19
CA ILE A 184 -2.31 -10.65 -2.59
C ILE A 184 -1.72 -9.65 -1.58
N ALA A 185 -2.56 -8.77 -1.02
CA ALA A 185 -2.18 -7.85 0.04
C ALA A 185 -1.80 -8.59 1.33
N ALA A 186 -2.55 -9.63 1.69
CA ALA A 186 -2.24 -10.48 2.85
C ALA A 186 -0.90 -11.21 2.70
N LEU A 187 -0.61 -11.72 1.50
CA LEU A 187 0.69 -12.30 1.20
C LEU A 187 1.81 -11.27 1.37
N ALA A 188 1.63 -10.07 0.80
CA ALA A 188 2.62 -9.00 0.87
C ALA A 188 2.93 -8.59 2.32
N VAL A 189 1.89 -8.40 3.16
CA VAL A 189 2.06 -8.04 4.58
C VAL A 189 2.76 -9.16 5.34
N ARG A 190 2.37 -10.41 5.14
CA ARG A 190 3.01 -11.57 5.78
C ARG A 190 4.51 -11.64 5.47
N LEU A 191 4.91 -11.43 4.22
CA LEU A 191 6.32 -11.43 3.83
C LEU A 191 7.08 -10.24 4.40
N CYS A 192 6.44 -9.07 4.56
CA CYS A 192 7.03 -7.94 5.26
C CYS A 192 7.28 -8.26 6.75
N HIS A 193 6.37 -8.97 7.41
CA HIS A 193 6.58 -9.45 8.79
C HIS A 193 7.72 -10.48 8.87
N GLU A 194 7.79 -11.40 7.91
CA GLU A 194 8.86 -12.39 7.79
C GLU A 194 10.23 -11.73 7.57
N ALA A 195 10.28 -10.60 6.84
CA ALA A 195 11.46 -9.77 6.69
C ALA A 195 11.89 -9.05 7.98
N GLY A 196 11.07 -9.11 9.04
CA GLY A 196 11.35 -8.53 10.35
C GLY A 196 10.69 -7.16 10.60
N ILE A 197 9.80 -6.70 9.75
CA ILE A 197 8.96 -5.53 10.06
C ILE A 197 7.96 -5.94 11.15
N PRO A 198 7.90 -5.25 12.30
CA PRO A 198 6.97 -5.61 13.38
C PRO A 198 5.52 -5.58 12.91
N GLU A 199 4.73 -6.56 13.35
CA GLU A 199 3.31 -6.66 13.01
C GLU A 199 2.53 -5.39 13.40
N GLU A 200 2.86 -4.80 14.53
CA GLU A 200 2.23 -3.56 15.00
C GLU A 200 2.61 -2.34 14.14
N ALA A 201 3.78 -2.39 13.45
CA ALA A 201 4.22 -1.30 12.59
C ALA A 201 3.56 -1.34 11.21
N PHE A 202 3.15 -2.52 10.74
CA PHE A 202 2.48 -2.69 9.46
C PHE A 202 1.32 -3.69 9.59
N GLN A 203 0.09 -3.19 9.62
CA GLN A 203 -1.09 -4.00 9.88
C GLN A 203 -2.03 -4.00 8.68
N LEU A 204 -2.53 -5.19 8.34
CA LEU A 204 -3.56 -5.41 7.33
C LEU A 204 -4.95 -5.35 7.99
N LEU A 205 -5.85 -4.57 7.42
CA LEU A 205 -7.25 -4.46 7.83
C LEU A 205 -8.17 -4.68 6.62
N PRO A 206 -8.47 -5.94 6.25
CA PRO A 206 -9.39 -6.24 5.16
C PRO A 206 -10.79 -5.78 5.49
N GLY A 207 -11.54 -5.37 4.47
CA GLY A 207 -12.92 -4.96 4.60
C GLY A 207 -13.36 -4.01 3.50
N ALA A 208 -14.63 -3.67 3.50
CA ALA A 208 -15.24 -2.78 2.52
C ALA A 208 -15.05 -1.28 2.89
N GLY A 209 -15.92 -0.42 2.38
CA GLY A 209 -15.79 1.03 2.55
C GLY A 209 -15.88 1.48 4.01
N GLU A 210 -16.67 0.79 4.82
CA GLU A 210 -16.92 1.09 6.23
C GLU A 210 -15.61 1.01 7.05
N VAL A 211 -14.78 0.01 6.82
CA VAL A 211 -13.46 -0.11 7.46
C VAL A 211 -12.57 1.08 7.08
N GLY A 212 -12.60 1.49 5.82
CA GLY A 212 -11.88 2.68 5.36
C GLY A 212 -12.35 3.97 6.03
N GLU A 213 -13.66 4.13 6.21
CA GLU A 213 -14.25 5.27 6.90
C GLU A 213 -13.86 5.31 8.38
N MET A 214 -13.95 4.17 9.07
CA MET A 214 -13.53 4.07 10.47
C MET A 214 -12.06 4.48 10.65
N ILE A 215 -11.16 3.97 9.81
CA ILE A 215 -9.74 4.32 9.88
C ILE A 215 -9.53 5.82 9.62
N THR A 216 -10.13 6.37 8.55
CA THR A 216 -9.86 7.76 8.15
C THR A 216 -10.53 8.80 9.05
N SER A 217 -11.59 8.44 9.78
CA SER A 217 -12.23 9.33 10.75
C SER A 217 -11.55 9.37 12.11
N ASP A 218 -10.67 8.39 12.42
CA ASP A 218 -10.00 8.34 13.71
C ASP A 218 -8.97 9.50 13.87
N PRO A 219 -9.06 10.29 14.95
CA PRO A 219 -8.18 11.45 15.15
C PRO A 219 -6.71 11.11 15.36
N ARG A 220 -6.38 9.85 15.67
CA ARG A 220 -4.99 9.37 15.84
C ARG A 220 -4.27 9.14 14.52
N ILE A 221 -4.99 9.09 13.38
CA ILE A 221 -4.39 8.96 12.05
C ILE A 221 -3.72 10.29 11.68
N ALA A 222 -2.39 10.26 11.56
CA ALA A 222 -1.55 11.41 11.23
C ALA A 222 -1.50 11.72 9.73
N GLY A 223 -1.85 10.75 8.89
CA GLY A 223 -1.92 10.92 7.44
C GLY A 223 -2.62 9.78 6.75
N VAL A 224 -3.11 10.06 5.55
CA VAL A 224 -3.75 9.10 4.67
C VAL A 224 -3.05 9.12 3.32
N ALA A 225 -2.63 7.95 2.83
CA ALA A 225 -2.20 7.72 1.46
C ALA A 225 -3.28 6.87 0.78
N PHE A 226 -3.93 7.45 -0.21
CA PHE A 226 -5.09 6.89 -0.88
C PHE A 226 -4.87 6.85 -2.39
N THR A 227 -5.17 5.72 -3.00
CA THR A 227 -5.32 5.61 -4.45
C THR A 227 -6.69 5.01 -4.78
N GLY A 228 -7.46 5.70 -5.63
CA GLY A 228 -8.80 5.24 -6.01
C GLY A 228 -9.65 6.32 -6.67
N SER A 229 -10.96 6.30 -6.45
CA SER A 229 -11.87 7.26 -7.09
C SER A 229 -11.73 8.67 -6.50
N THR A 230 -11.88 9.69 -7.35
CA THR A 230 -11.91 11.10 -6.93
C THR A 230 -13.02 11.35 -5.90
N GLN A 231 -14.16 10.69 -6.05
CA GLN A 231 -15.26 10.80 -5.11
C GLN A 231 -14.87 10.32 -3.70
N THR A 232 -14.21 9.18 -3.60
CA THR A 232 -13.72 8.65 -2.32
C THR A 232 -12.64 9.55 -1.73
N ALA A 233 -11.69 10.05 -2.54
CA ALA A 233 -10.68 10.99 -2.08
C ALA A 233 -11.30 12.27 -1.50
N GLN A 234 -12.35 12.80 -2.13
CA GLN A 234 -13.10 13.96 -1.61
C GLN A 234 -13.84 13.65 -0.30
N ALA A 235 -14.37 12.44 -0.13
CA ALA A 235 -14.98 12.01 1.12
C ALA A 235 -13.94 11.94 2.25
N ILE A 236 -12.79 11.32 1.99
CA ILE A 236 -11.65 11.27 2.93
C ILE A 236 -11.20 12.70 3.29
N ASN A 237 -11.02 13.58 2.31
CA ASN A 237 -10.60 14.96 2.56
C ASN A 237 -11.58 15.70 3.48
N ARG A 238 -12.90 15.55 3.25
CA ARG A 238 -13.92 16.14 4.15
C ARG A 238 -13.87 15.55 5.55
N SER A 239 -13.71 14.23 5.68
CA SER A 239 -13.55 13.55 6.97
C SER A 239 -12.34 14.11 7.73
N LEU A 240 -11.18 14.20 7.09
CA LEU A 240 -9.97 14.75 7.71
C LEU A 240 -10.13 16.22 8.11
N ALA A 241 -10.77 17.03 7.26
CA ALA A 241 -10.98 18.46 7.51
C ALA A 241 -11.98 18.74 8.64
N SER A 242 -12.88 17.79 8.95
CA SER A 242 -13.87 17.92 10.03
C SER A 242 -13.36 17.54 11.41
N ARG A 243 -12.17 16.97 11.51
CA ARG A 243 -11.60 16.52 12.79
C ARG A 243 -11.00 17.68 13.57
N ASP A 244 -11.16 17.66 14.87
CA ASP A 244 -10.41 18.51 15.78
C ASP A 244 -8.99 17.93 16.02
N GLY A 245 -7.99 18.80 16.19
CA GLY A 245 -6.62 18.39 16.50
C GLY A 245 -5.62 18.70 15.38
N PRO A 246 -4.49 17.97 15.31
CA PRO A 246 -3.46 18.20 14.30
C PRO A 246 -3.97 17.96 12.88
N ILE A 247 -3.55 18.84 11.94
CA ILE A 247 -3.91 18.68 10.53
C ILE A 247 -3.21 17.43 9.96
N ALA A 248 -4.01 16.45 9.55
CA ALA A 248 -3.51 15.23 8.92
C ALA A 248 -3.11 15.48 7.46
N THR A 249 -2.08 14.78 7.01
CA THR A 249 -1.65 14.81 5.61
C THR A 249 -2.58 13.94 4.77
N LEU A 250 -3.03 14.43 3.62
CA LEU A 250 -3.69 13.62 2.60
C LEU A 250 -2.81 13.59 1.34
N ILE A 251 -2.43 12.38 0.94
CA ILE A 251 -1.83 12.06 -0.36
C ILE A 251 -2.88 11.28 -1.12
N ALA A 252 -3.43 11.86 -2.18
CA ALA A 252 -4.53 11.26 -2.93
C ALA A 252 -4.17 11.16 -4.41
N GLU A 253 -4.01 9.94 -4.89
CA GLU A 253 -3.87 9.61 -6.29
C GLU A 253 -5.23 9.14 -6.81
N THR A 254 -5.77 9.85 -7.79
CA THR A 254 -7.12 9.59 -8.31
C THR A 254 -7.12 9.45 -9.83
N GLY A 255 -8.29 9.12 -10.39
CA GLY A 255 -8.48 9.02 -11.82
C GLY A 255 -8.23 10.33 -12.55
N GLY A 256 -7.84 10.22 -13.81
CA GLY A 256 -7.63 11.33 -14.72
C GLY A 256 -8.08 10.98 -16.11
N GLN A 257 -8.00 11.95 -17.02
CA GLN A 257 -8.25 11.77 -18.45
C GLN A 257 -6.95 12.05 -19.20
N ASN A 258 -6.44 11.03 -19.89
CA ASN A 258 -5.27 11.16 -20.74
C ASN A 258 -5.71 11.35 -22.19
N ALA A 259 -4.94 12.13 -22.95
CA ALA A 259 -5.17 12.35 -24.36
C ALA A 259 -3.90 12.04 -25.15
N MET A 260 -4.07 11.38 -26.29
CA MET A 260 -3.04 11.23 -27.30
C MET A 260 -3.37 12.18 -28.46
N ILE A 261 -2.48 13.13 -28.72
CA ILE A 261 -2.62 14.08 -29.83
C ILE A 261 -1.72 13.60 -30.97
N VAL A 262 -2.32 13.26 -32.11
CA VAL A 262 -1.62 12.78 -33.30
C VAL A 262 -1.59 13.87 -34.35
N ASP A 263 -0.40 14.36 -34.65
CA ASP A 263 -0.17 15.33 -35.72
C ASP A 263 0.06 14.65 -37.09
N SER A 264 -0.12 15.40 -38.19
CA SER A 264 0.08 14.89 -39.54
C SER A 264 1.51 14.46 -39.89
N THR A 265 2.48 14.81 -39.05
CA THR A 265 3.89 14.40 -39.12
C THR A 265 4.20 13.10 -38.38
N ALA A 266 3.25 12.57 -37.64
CA ALA A 266 3.44 11.32 -36.88
C ALA A 266 3.55 10.11 -37.82
N LEU A 267 4.40 9.14 -37.44
CA LEU A 267 4.52 7.87 -38.13
C LEU A 267 3.35 6.94 -37.77
N PRO A 268 2.45 6.58 -38.71
CA PRO A 268 1.24 5.81 -38.38
C PRO A 268 1.50 4.48 -37.66
N GLU A 269 2.55 3.76 -38.04
CA GLU A 269 2.91 2.47 -37.47
C GLU A 269 3.33 2.59 -35.98
N GLN A 270 3.94 3.71 -35.62
CA GLN A 270 4.26 4.01 -34.21
C GLN A 270 3.00 4.37 -33.43
N VAL A 271 2.15 5.23 -34.00
CA VAL A 271 0.87 5.63 -33.41
C VAL A 271 0.00 4.41 -33.11
N VAL A 272 -0.14 3.49 -34.06
CA VAL A 272 -0.92 2.25 -33.84
C VAL A 272 -0.37 1.45 -32.68
N ARG A 273 0.95 1.25 -32.59
CA ARG A 273 1.56 0.53 -31.47
C ARG A 273 1.32 1.23 -30.14
N ASP A 274 1.47 2.54 -30.10
CA ASP A 274 1.31 3.33 -28.87
C ASP A 274 -0.15 3.34 -28.41
N VAL A 275 -1.10 3.47 -29.34
CA VAL A 275 -2.55 3.37 -29.04
C VAL A 275 -2.90 1.98 -28.52
N MET A 276 -2.43 0.92 -29.19
CA MET A 276 -2.68 -0.46 -28.74
C MET A 276 -2.18 -0.68 -27.32
N ARG A 277 -0.98 -0.21 -27.01
CA ARG A 277 -0.41 -0.33 -25.66
C ARG A 277 -1.18 0.50 -24.65
N SER A 278 -1.47 1.77 -24.95
CA SER A 278 -2.10 2.70 -24.00
C SER A 278 -3.56 2.36 -23.72
N ALA A 279 -4.30 1.87 -24.75
CA ALA A 279 -5.73 1.62 -24.62
C ALA A 279 -6.07 0.21 -24.10
N PHE A 280 -5.18 -0.78 -24.31
CA PHE A 280 -5.53 -2.17 -24.08
C PHE A 280 -4.60 -2.91 -23.09
N ALA A 281 -3.37 -2.43 -22.84
CA ALA A 281 -2.54 -3.02 -21.79
C ALA A 281 -3.21 -2.82 -20.42
N SER A 282 -3.17 -3.85 -19.57
CA SER A 282 -3.84 -3.87 -18.26
C SER A 282 -5.30 -3.37 -18.32
N ALA A 283 -6.06 -3.81 -19.34
CA ALA A 283 -7.44 -3.39 -19.60
C ALA A 283 -7.63 -1.85 -19.70
N GLY A 284 -6.60 -1.11 -20.12
CA GLY A 284 -6.60 0.35 -20.21
C GLY A 284 -6.39 1.07 -18.87
N GLN A 285 -5.94 0.35 -17.86
CA GLN A 285 -5.67 0.89 -16.51
C GLN A 285 -4.26 1.48 -16.41
#